data_2e21aa9eba2a8bf3b67672da8a6c4015
#
_entry.id   2e21aa9eba2a8bf3b67672da8a6c4015
#
_cell.length_a   1.000
_cell.length_b   1.000
_cell.length_c   1.000
_cell.angle_alpha   90.00
_cell.angle_beta   90.00
_cell.angle_gamma   90.00
#
_symmetry.space_group_name_H-M   'P 1'
#
loop_
_entity.id
_entity.type
_entity.pdbx_description
1 polymer ?
#
loop_
_entity_poly.entity_id
_entity_poly.type
_entity_poly.pdbx_seq_one_letter_code
_entity_poly.pdbx_strand_id
1 'polypeptide(L)'
;MNNFSLKALVAVSLLACAGVHAEPPAGQNALAGPQMRVDVGGRKLNLYCTGKGSPTVLFEADAGRAGWDWSAVLPEVAARTRACVYDRAGFGASDPIIRASTVANASKDLNFLIKNAHLEGPFVLVGAGYGALIAEQFAWRSRGAVTGLVLVAPLKEDALPADRTAKLDAVLACLAAAEQGKVGDGCAYPASSLNGEIGPALASAQAAQVRKLTYWKARASELDSLEISAGQVRTARKPFGEMPVVEVSQEEPAAIAAAVLQVLGKLNP
;
A
#
# COMPACT_ATOMS: atom_id res chain seq x y z
N MET A 1 -47.91 -65.88 -23.62
CA MET A 1 -48.28 -64.76 -22.71
C MET A 1 -46.94 -64.16 -22.22
N ASN A 2 -46.51 -63.08 -22.84
CA ASN A 2 -45.18 -62.46 -22.62
C ASN A 2 -45.27 -61.30 -21.63
N ASN A 3 -44.60 -61.42 -20.49
CA ASN A 3 -44.41 -60.32 -19.54
C ASN A 3 -43.16 -59.55 -19.90
N PHE A 4 -43.31 -58.31 -20.41
CA PHE A 4 -42.24 -57.34 -20.55
C PHE A 4 -42.13 -56.52 -19.26
N SER A 5 -41.03 -56.72 -18.56
CA SER A 5 -40.69 -55.91 -17.39
C SER A 5 -39.89 -54.66 -17.83
N LEU A 6 -40.51 -53.50 -17.70
CA LEU A 6 -39.91 -52.21 -18.03
C LEU A 6 -39.03 -51.70 -16.84
N LYS A 7 -37.70 -51.77 -16.99
CA LYS A 7 -36.77 -51.22 -16.02
C LYS A 7 -36.57 -49.74 -16.36
N ALA A 8 -37.09 -48.86 -15.53
CA ALA A 8 -36.83 -47.43 -15.61
C ALA A 8 -35.43 -47.12 -15.10
N LEU A 9 -34.57 -46.61 -15.99
CA LEU A 9 -33.27 -46.02 -15.62
C LEU A 9 -33.51 -44.58 -15.13
N VAL A 10 -33.28 -44.31 -13.83
CA VAL A 10 -33.21 -42.97 -13.26
C VAL A 10 -31.78 -42.46 -13.50
N ALA A 11 -31.61 -41.52 -14.42
CA ALA A 11 -30.36 -40.80 -14.62
C ALA A 11 -30.30 -39.68 -13.56
N VAL A 12 -29.39 -39.82 -12.58
CA VAL A 12 -29.07 -38.79 -11.61
C VAL A 12 -28.05 -37.86 -12.26
N SER A 13 -28.53 -36.69 -12.68
CA SER A 13 -27.61 -35.60 -13.17
C SER A 13 -26.96 -34.93 -11.96
N LEU A 14 -25.69 -35.23 -11.74
CA LEU A 14 -24.82 -34.46 -10.83
C LEU A 14 -24.52 -33.10 -11.49
N LEU A 15 -25.23 -32.04 -11.05
CA LEU A 15 -24.81 -30.66 -11.29
C LEU A 15 -23.54 -30.41 -10.47
N ALA A 16 -22.39 -30.43 -11.11
CA ALA A 16 -21.16 -29.90 -10.57
C ALA A 16 -21.30 -28.38 -10.50
N CYS A 17 -21.54 -27.83 -9.30
CA CYS A 17 -21.34 -26.40 -9.04
C CYS A 17 -19.84 -26.10 -9.22
N ALA A 18 -19.44 -25.68 -10.42
CA ALA A 18 -18.17 -25.03 -10.64
C ALA A 18 -18.22 -23.72 -9.87
N GLY A 19 -17.54 -23.65 -8.74
CA GLY A 19 -17.30 -22.40 -8.02
C GLY A 19 -16.59 -21.46 -8.99
N VAL A 20 -17.24 -20.37 -9.35
CA VAL A 20 -16.63 -19.27 -10.09
C VAL A 20 -15.62 -18.63 -9.13
N HIS A 21 -14.37 -19.09 -9.16
CA HIS A 21 -13.30 -18.36 -8.55
C HIS A 21 -13.07 -17.16 -9.46
N ALA A 22 -13.45 -15.96 -9.00
CA ALA A 22 -13.09 -14.74 -9.68
C ALA A 22 -11.56 -14.70 -9.84
N GLU A 23 -11.08 -14.50 -11.06
CA GLU A 23 -9.64 -14.31 -11.30
C GLU A 23 -9.19 -13.06 -10.52
N PRO A 24 -8.05 -13.12 -9.79
CA PRO A 24 -7.52 -11.96 -9.08
C PRO A 24 -7.36 -10.78 -10.06
N PRO A 25 -7.62 -9.54 -9.61
CA PRO A 25 -7.45 -8.35 -10.46
C PRO A 25 -6.11 -8.36 -11.17
N ALA A 26 -6.10 -8.02 -12.44
CA ALA A 26 -4.89 -7.97 -13.25
C ALA A 26 -3.82 -7.09 -12.57
N GLY A 27 -2.62 -7.65 -12.35
CA GLY A 27 -1.51 -6.95 -11.70
C GLY A 27 -1.21 -7.41 -10.26
N GLN A 28 -2.09 -8.11 -9.55
CA GLN A 28 -1.79 -8.59 -8.19
C GLN A 28 -0.56 -9.51 -8.14
N ASN A 29 -0.41 -10.40 -9.11
CA ASN A 29 0.75 -11.29 -9.20
C ASN A 29 2.07 -10.52 -9.37
N ALA A 30 2.03 -9.40 -10.10
CA ALA A 30 3.19 -8.53 -10.27
C ALA A 30 3.58 -7.85 -8.95
N LEU A 31 2.61 -7.49 -8.11
CA LEU A 31 2.87 -6.86 -6.81
C LEU A 31 3.42 -7.83 -5.75
N ALA A 32 3.23 -9.14 -5.92
CA ALA A 32 3.67 -10.15 -4.96
C ALA A 32 5.20 -10.36 -4.91
N GLY A 33 5.95 -9.83 -5.87
CA GLY A 33 7.40 -10.02 -5.98
C GLY A 33 8.17 -8.74 -6.31
N PRO A 34 9.51 -8.85 -6.42
CA PRO A 34 10.35 -7.73 -6.79
C PRO A 34 10.09 -7.30 -8.25
N GLN A 35 10.03 -5.99 -8.45
CA GLN A 35 9.87 -5.34 -9.75
C GLN A 35 11.11 -4.49 -10.06
N MET A 36 10.95 -3.19 -10.28
CA MET A 36 12.07 -2.28 -10.45
C MET A 36 12.73 -1.99 -9.10
N ARG A 37 14.02 -2.33 -8.98
CA ARG A 37 14.82 -2.09 -7.77
C ARG A 37 15.62 -0.81 -7.93
N VAL A 38 15.15 0.28 -7.29
CA VAL A 38 15.70 1.65 -7.44
C VAL A 38 16.59 1.99 -6.25
N ASP A 39 17.84 2.38 -6.50
CA ASP A 39 18.75 2.84 -5.45
C ASP A 39 18.31 4.18 -4.85
N VAL A 40 18.24 4.25 -3.52
CA VAL A 40 17.87 5.47 -2.78
C VAL A 40 18.96 5.91 -1.79
N GLY A 41 20.20 5.57 -2.10
CA GLY A 41 21.37 5.90 -1.28
C GLY A 41 21.80 4.75 -0.38
N GLY A 42 22.40 3.72 -1.00
CA GLY A 42 22.97 2.53 -0.34
C GLY A 42 21.98 1.41 -0.03
N ARG A 43 20.73 1.53 -0.50
CA ARG A 43 19.71 0.49 -0.49
C ARG A 43 18.75 0.67 -1.65
N LYS A 44 18.06 -0.39 -2.03
CA LYS A 44 17.11 -0.38 -3.15
C LYS A 44 15.68 -0.52 -2.66
N LEU A 45 14.80 0.36 -3.13
CA LEU A 45 13.36 0.23 -2.95
C LEU A 45 12.73 -0.42 -4.17
N ASN A 46 11.69 -1.20 -3.93
CA ASN A 46 10.90 -1.84 -4.98
C ASN A 46 9.84 -0.86 -5.48
N LEU A 47 9.73 -0.71 -6.78
CA LEU A 47 8.80 0.17 -7.47
C LEU A 47 8.08 -0.61 -8.56
N TYR A 48 6.77 -0.47 -8.62
CA TYR A 48 5.93 -0.97 -9.71
C TYR A 48 5.09 0.15 -10.28
N CYS A 49 5.13 0.33 -11.60
CA CYS A 49 4.31 1.30 -12.32
C CYS A 49 3.53 0.61 -13.43
N THR A 50 2.30 1.05 -13.64
CA THR A 50 1.43 0.60 -14.72
C THR A 50 0.62 1.77 -15.27
N GLY A 51 -0.06 1.59 -16.40
CA GLY A 51 -0.75 2.69 -17.09
C GLY A 51 0.22 3.65 -17.77
N LYS A 52 -0.35 4.66 -18.48
CA LYS A 52 0.39 5.69 -19.22
C LYS A 52 -0.34 7.03 -19.09
N GLY A 53 0.38 8.11 -19.12
CA GLY A 53 -0.18 9.47 -19.07
C GLY A 53 0.40 10.30 -17.96
N SER A 54 -0.16 11.48 -17.77
CA SER A 54 0.23 12.49 -16.78
C SER A 54 -1.03 13.15 -16.21
N PRO A 55 -1.04 13.52 -14.93
CA PRO A 55 0.05 13.38 -13.95
C PRO A 55 0.30 11.92 -13.54
N THR A 56 1.52 11.61 -13.06
CA THR A 56 1.82 10.31 -12.46
C THR A 56 1.22 10.25 -11.06
N VAL A 57 0.43 9.21 -10.78
CA VAL A 57 -0.12 8.95 -9.43
C VAL A 57 0.85 8.05 -8.67
N LEU A 58 1.29 8.49 -7.48
CA LEU A 58 2.17 7.72 -6.57
C LEU A 58 1.41 7.37 -5.30
N PHE A 59 1.40 6.10 -4.95
CA PHE A 59 0.71 5.58 -3.78
C PHE A 59 1.67 5.31 -2.63
N GLU A 60 1.31 5.81 -1.45
CA GLU A 60 2.04 5.69 -0.19
C GLU A 60 1.23 4.88 0.82
N ALA A 61 1.72 3.70 1.18
CA ALA A 61 1.01 2.79 2.06
C ALA A 61 0.99 3.25 3.52
N ASP A 62 0.05 2.73 4.32
CA ASP A 62 0.00 2.98 5.76
C ASP A 62 1.16 2.29 6.52
N ALA A 63 1.29 2.55 7.83
CA ALA A 63 2.31 1.99 8.70
C ALA A 63 2.30 0.46 8.68
N GLY A 64 3.47 -0.14 8.52
CA GLY A 64 3.63 -1.59 8.48
C GLY A 64 3.15 -2.27 7.21
N ARG A 65 2.77 -1.49 6.18
CA ARG A 65 2.19 -1.98 4.93
C ARG A 65 3.11 -1.74 3.73
N ALA A 66 2.83 -2.43 2.63
CA ALA A 66 3.61 -2.38 1.38
C ALA A 66 2.73 -1.94 0.19
N GLY A 67 3.35 -1.69 -0.95
CA GLY A 67 2.67 -1.21 -2.16
C GLY A 67 1.55 -2.11 -2.67
N TRP A 68 1.60 -3.41 -2.38
CA TRP A 68 0.52 -4.34 -2.75
C TRP A 68 -0.83 -4.08 -2.09
N ASP A 69 -0.90 -3.29 -1.00
CA ASP A 69 -2.17 -2.93 -0.38
C ASP A 69 -3.05 -2.09 -1.32
N TRP A 70 -2.46 -1.47 -2.33
CA TRP A 70 -3.16 -0.71 -3.35
C TRP A 70 -3.68 -1.54 -4.54
N SER A 71 -3.61 -2.89 -4.44
CA SER A 71 -3.90 -3.79 -5.56
C SER A 71 -5.33 -3.68 -6.10
N ALA A 72 -6.30 -3.30 -5.29
CA ALA A 72 -7.68 -3.09 -5.74
C ALA A 72 -7.93 -1.69 -6.34
N VAL A 73 -7.14 -0.68 -5.95
CA VAL A 73 -7.28 0.71 -6.43
C VAL A 73 -6.46 0.94 -7.70
N LEU A 74 -5.28 0.36 -7.75
CA LEU A 74 -4.28 0.60 -8.80
C LEU A 74 -4.80 0.39 -10.23
N PRO A 75 -5.55 -0.68 -10.57
CA PRO A 75 -6.01 -0.93 -11.94
C PRO A 75 -6.93 0.16 -12.47
N GLU A 76 -7.85 0.68 -11.65
CA GLU A 76 -8.80 1.71 -12.05
C GLU A 76 -8.09 3.04 -12.34
N VAL A 77 -7.14 3.43 -11.50
CA VAL A 77 -6.33 4.63 -11.70
C VAL A 77 -5.41 4.46 -12.90
N ALA A 78 -4.80 3.29 -13.07
CA ALA A 78 -3.90 2.98 -14.18
C ALA A 78 -4.60 2.99 -15.56
N ALA A 79 -5.92 2.78 -15.61
CA ALA A 79 -6.71 2.92 -16.81
C ALA A 79 -6.81 4.38 -17.30
N ARG A 80 -6.50 5.37 -16.46
CA ARG A 80 -6.62 6.81 -16.76
C ARG A 80 -5.29 7.53 -16.86
N THR A 81 -4.28 7.09 -16.13
CA THR A 81 -2.96 7.73 -16.10
C THR A 81 -1.89 6.74 -15.68
N ARG A 82 -0.62 7.18 -15.62
CA ARG A 82 0.45 6.38 -15.01
C ARG A 82 0.26 6.30 -13.50
N ALA A 83 0.20 5.09 -12.96
CA ALA A 83 0.01 4.83 -11.54
C ALA A 83 1.17 3.97 -11.01
N CYS A 84 1.76 4.36 -9.90
CA CYS A 84 2.94 3.72 -9.32
C CYS A 84 2.74 3.45 -7.83
N VAL A 85 3.09 2.25 -7.41
CA VAL A 85 3.21 1.86 -6.00
C VAL A 85 4.65 1.50 -5.70
N TYR A 86 5.08 1.70 -4.47
CA TYR A 86 6.41 1.27 -4.04
C TYR A 86 6.38 0.72 -2.61
N ASP A 87 7.40 -0.03 -2.28
CA ASP A 87 7.60 -0.54 -0.93
C ASP A 87 8.62 0.34 -0.22
N ARG A 88 8.27 0.89 0.95
CA ARG A 88 9.25 1.54 1.80
C ARG A 88 10.30 0.54 2.30
N ALA A 89 11.44 1.05 2.76
CA ALA A 89 12.52 0.20 3.28
C ALA A 89 12.02 -0.75 4.39
N GLY A 90 12.36 -2.02 4.27
CA GLY A 90 11.96 -3.09 5.18
C GLY A 90 10.63 -3.76 4.86
N PHE A 91 9.85 -3.21 3.92
CA PHE A 91 8.56 -3.76 3.50
C PHE A 91 8.63 -4.34 2.09
N GLY A 92 7.69 -5.24 1.79
CA GLY A 92 7.55 -5.87 0.48
C GLY A 92 8.84 -6.51 -0.01
N ALA A 93 9.27 -6.09 -1.19
CA ALA A 93 10.51 -6.51 -1.83
C ALA A 93 11.65 -5.47 -1.71
N SER A 94 11.50 -4.45 -0.86
CA SER A 94 12.54 -3.45 -0.60
C SER A 94 13.63 -3.96 0.36
N ASP A 95 14.82 -3.36 0.25
CA ASP A 95 15.92 -3.60 1.18
C ASP A 95 15.58 -3.17 2.61
N PRO A 96 16.26 -3.70 3.63
CA PRO A 96 16.06 -3.34 5.02
C PRO A 96 16.26 -1.84 5.30
N ILE A 97 15.72 -1.38 6.44
CA ILE A 97 16.02 -0.05 6.97
C ILE A 97 17.50 0.05 7.39
N ILE A 98 18.10 1.21 7.17
CA ILE A 98 19.45 1.57 7.63
C ILE A 98 19.44 2.79 8.56
N ARG A 99 18.26 3.38 8.78
CA ARG A 99 17.99 4.53 9.66
C ARG A 99 16.55 4.48 10.14
N ALA A 100 16.22 5.30 11.15
CA ALA A 100 14.86 5.39 11.69
C ALA A 100 13.83 5.69 10.60
N SER A 101 12.68 5.02 10.65
CA SER A 101 11.59 5.14 9.68
C SER A 101 10.71 6.35 10.04
N THR A 102 11.30 7.55 10.01
CA THR A 102 10.55 8.80 10.20
C THR A 102 9.95 9.29 8.89
N VAL A 103 8.91 10.12 8.96
CA VAL A 103 8.29 10.78 7.80
C VAL A 103 9.31 11.55 6.96
N ALA A 104 10.25 12.27 7.61
CA ALA A 104 11.28 13.01 6.88
C ALA A 104 12.24 12.09 6.13
N ASN A 105 12.61 10.94 6.70
CA ASN A 105 13.46 9.96 6.04
C ASN A 105 12.72 9.26 4.89
N ALA A 106 11.45 8.89 5.08
CA ALA A 106 10.61 8.31 4.02
C ALA A 106 10.40 9.30 2.86
N SER A 107 10.09 10.56 3.15
CA SER A 107 9.99 11.63 2.14
C SER A 107 11.30 11.85 1.35
N LYS A 108 12.44 11.72 2.03
CA LYS A 108 13.76 11.78 1.37
C LYS A 108 13.98 10.57 0.44
N ASP A 109 13.59 9.38 0.89
CA ASP A 109 13.68 8.16 0.07
C ASP A 109 12.79 8.26 -1.16
N LEU A 110 11.55 8.76 -1.00
CA LEU A 110 10.64 9.01 -2.11
C LEU A 110 11.24 9.97 -3.15
N ASN A 111 11.94 11.02 -2.70
CA ASN A 111 12.61 11.95 -3.61
C ASN A 111 13.72 11.25 -4.42
N PHE A 112 14.53 10.41 -3.77
CA PHE A 112 15.56 9.63 -4.49
C PHE A 112 14.93 8.59 -5.41
N LEU A 113 13.85 7.93 -4.98
CA LEU A 113 13.10 6.98 -5.78
C LEU A 113 12.62 7.63 -7.09
N ILE A 114 11.93 8.76 -6.99
CA ILE A 114 11.42 9.52 -8.15
C ILE A 114 12.57 9.88 -9.08
N LYS A 115 13.65 10.47 -8.55
CA LYS A 115 14.80 10.92 -9.33
C LYS A 115 15.51 9.75 -10.02
N ASN A 116 15.81 8.69 -9.30
CA ASN A 116 16.66 7.60 -9.79
C ASN A 116 15.87 6.57 -10.62
N ALA A 117 14.54 6.54 -10.50
CA ALA A 117 13.64 5.81 -11.40
C ALA A 117 13.26 6.62 -12.64
N HIS A 118 13.75 7.87 -12.78
CA HIS A 118 13.38 8.79 -13.85
C HIS A 118 11.85 8.93 -14.02
N LEU A 119 11.13 9.00 -12.88
CA LEU A 119 9.69 9.24 -12.92
C LEU A 119 9.42 10.68 -13.31
N GLU A 120 8.59 10.84 -14.32
CA GLU A 120 8.18 12.15 -14.82
C GLU A 120 6.93 12.65 -14.08
N GLY A 121 6.98 13.90 -13.61
CA GLY A 121 5.84 14.61 -13.05
C GLY A 121 4.99 15.32 -14.12
N PRO A 122 3.98 16.10 -13.69
CA PRO A 122 3.60 16.35 -12.31
C PRO A 122 3.07 15.10 -11.59
N PHE A 123 3.02 15.15 -10.25
CA PHE A 123 2.58 14.03 -9.44
C PHE A 123 1.28 14.33 -8.70
N VAL A 124 0.42 13.33 -8.58
CA VAL A 124 -0.63 13.24 -7.58
C VAL A 124 -0.22 12.19 -6.56
N LEU A 125 -0.20 12.54 -5.27
CA LEU A 125 0.13 11.59 -4.21
C LEU A 125 -1.13 11.08 -3.53
N VAL A 126 -1.18 9.78 -3.30
CA VAL A 126 -2.25 9.10 -2.56
C VAL A 126 -1.63 8.46 -1.35
N GLY A 127 -1.96 8.91 -0.15
CA GLY A 127 -1.38 8.40 1.10
C GLY A 127 -2.44 7.87 2.04
N ALA A 128 -2.24 6.66 2.60
CA ALA A 128 -3.10 6.10 3.64
C ALA A 128 -2.43 6.19 5.01
N GLY A 129 -3.20 6.55 6.05
CA GLY A 129 -2.75 6.55 7.43
C GLY A 129 -1.44 7.30 7.64
N TYR A 130 -0.37 6.58 8.02
CA TYR A 130 1.00 7.11 8.13
C TYR A 130 1.55 7.60 6.78
N GLY A 131 1.18 6.93 5.68
CA GLY A 131 1.56 7.34 4.33
C GLY A 131 0.98 8.70 3.94
N ALA A 132 -0.14 9.12 4.51
CA ALA A 132 -0.67 10.47 4.32
C ALA A 132 0.28 11.54 4.86
N LEU A 133 0.89 11.33 6.04
CA LEU A 133 1.91 12.25 6.59
C LEU A 133 3.14 12.35 5.68
N ILE A 134 3.55 11.25 5.04
CA ILE A 134 4.67 11.24 4.10
C ILE A 134 4.31 12.03 2.84
N ALA A 135 3.10 11.80 2.29
CA ALA A 135 2.61 12.48 1.10
C ALA A 135 2.51 14.00 1.32
N GLU A 136 1.96 14.44 2.45
CA GLU A 136 1.89 15.85 2.85
C GLU A 136 3.29 16.47 2.98
N GLN A 137 4.16 15.83 3.75
CA GLN A 137 5.55 16.29 3.96
C GLN A 137 6.30 16.42 2.63
N PHE A 138 6.13 15.45 1.73
CA PHE A 138 6.75 15.48 0.41
C PHE A 138 6.18 16.62 -0.44
N ALA A 139 4.86 16.82 -0.45
CA ALA A 139 4.22 17.89 -1.21
C ALA A 139 4.68 19.29 -0.75
N TRP A 140 4.86 19.52 0.55
CA TRP A 140 5.41 20.79 1.05
C TRP A 140 6.86 21.03 0.67
N ARG A 141 7.66 19.98 0.55
CA ARG A 141 9.08 20.06 0.19
C ARG A 141 9.29 20.16 -1.32
N SER A 142 8.41 19.56 -2.10
CA SER A 142 8.51 19.42 -3.56
C SER A 142 7.47 20.25 -4.29
N ARG A 143 7.26 21.50 -3.83
CA ARG A 143 6.30 22.44 -4.43
C ARG A 143 6.56 22.61 -5.92
N GLY A 144 5.50 22.49 -6.71
CA GLY A 144 5.56 22.52 -8.17
C GLY A 144 5.71 21.15 -8.84
N ALA A 145 6.23 20.14 -8.12
CA ALA A 145 6.23 18.77 -8.63
C ALA A 145 4.95 18.02 -8.26
N VAL A 146 4.34 18.31 -7.10
CA VAL A 146 3.07 17.72 -6.65
C VAL A 146 1.94 18.68 -6.96
N THR A 147 0.94 18.19 -7.69
CA THR A 147 -0.21 18.97 -8.16
C THR A 147 -1.53 18.55 -7.53
N GLY A 148 -1.57 17.49 -6.75
CA GLY A 148 -2.76 17.03 -6.05
C GLY A 148 -2.47 16.01 -4.96
N LEU A 149 -3.36 15.92 -3.97
CA LEU A 149 -3.28 14.95 -2.87
C LEU A 149 -4.63 14.24 -2.68
N VAL A 150 -4.55 12.95 -2.39
CA VAL A 150 -5.66 12.16 -1.84
C VAL A 150 -5.18 11.53 -0.54
N LEU A 151 -5.82 11.86 0.57
CA LEU A 151 -5.47 11.43 1.92
C LEU A 151 -6.53 10.45 2.41
N VAL A 152 -6.16 9.19 2.60
CA VAL A 152 -7.07 8.10 2.97
C VAL A 152 -6.92 7.81 4.45
N ALA A 153 -8.00 7.95 5.22
CA ALA A 153 -8.00 7.78 6.68
C ALA A 153 -6.74 8.39 7.33
N PRO A 154 -6.40 9.67 7.01
CA PRO A 154 -5.09 10.21 7.32
C PRO A 154 -4.83 10.24 8.82
N LEU A 155 -3.64 9.81 9.20
CA LEU A 155 -3.14 10.01 10.54
C LEU A 155 -2.95 11.51 10.76
N LYS A 156 -3.51 12.04 11.87
CA LYS A 156 -3.38 13.46 12.21
C LYS A 156 -2.20 13.62 13.19
N GLU A 157 -1.28 14.52 12.86
CA GLU A 157 -0.07 14.75 13.65
C GLU A 157 -0.31 15.41 15.02
N ASP A 158 -1.47 15.95 15.25
CA ASP A 158 -1.92 16.54 16.52
C ASP A 158 -2.86 15.61 17.32
N ALA A 159 -3.27 14.49 16.73
CA ALA A 159 -4.16 13.52 17.33
C ALA A 159 -3.66 12.08 17.07
N LEU A 160 -2.49 11.74 17.60
CA LEU A 160 -1.93 10.39 17.46
C LEU A 160 -2.80 9.34 18.17
N PRO A 161 -2.90 8.12 17.63
CA PRO A 161 -3.72 7.06 18.21
C PRO A 161 -3.36 6.79 19.66
N ALA A 162 -4.37 6.75 20.55
CA ALA A 162 -4.17 6.48 21.97
C ALA A 162 -3.59 5.09 22.25
N ASP A 163 -3.84 4.13 21.37
CA ASP A 163 -3.37 2.75 21.44
C ASP A 163 -1.97 2.53 20.82
N ARG A 164 -1.27 3.61 20.43
CA ARG A 164 0.05 3.50 19.76
C ARG A 164 1.09 2.74 20.57
N THR A 165 1.12 2.93 21.89
CA THR A 165 2.06 2.23 22.77
C THR A 165 1.77 0.72 22.81
N ALA A 166 0.50 0.35 22.95
CA ALA A 166 0.09 -1.06 22.92
C ALA A 166 0.39 -1.72 21.55
N LYS A 167 0.21 -0.96 20.45
CA LYS A 167 0.60 -1.42 19.11
C LYS A 167 2.11 -1.61 18.97
N LEU A 168 2.91 -0.70 19.52
CA LEU A 168 4.36 -0.84 19.52
C LEU A 168 4.80 -2.05 20.34
N ASP A 169 4.25 -2.24 21.54
CA ASP A 169 4.56 -3.39 22.40
C ASP A 169 4.25 -4.72 21.70
N ALA A 170 3.11 -4.83 21.03
CA ALA A 170 2.75 -6.00 20.24
C ALA A 170 3.74 -6.24 19.08
N VAL A 171 4.18 -5.19 18.40
CA VAL A 171 5.18 -5.29 17.32
C VAL A 171 6.54 -5.68 17.85
N LEU A 172 6.96 -5.16 19.01
CA LEU A 172 8.23 -5.54 19.66
C LEU A 172 8.21 -7.00 20.12
N ALA A 173 7.07 -7.51 20.59
CA ALA A 173 6.91 -8.93 20.89
C ALA A 173 7.10 -9.81 19.65
N CYS A 174 6.52 -9.40 18.51
CA CYS A 174 6.72 -10.10 17.24
C CYS A 174 8.15 -9.98 16.70
N LEU A 175 8.81 -8.84 16.93
CA LEU A 175 10.23 -8.65 16.61
C LEU A 175 11.09 -9.64 17.39
N ALA A 176 10.88 -9.77 18.70
CA ALA A 176 11.59 -10.71 19.55
C ALA A 176 11.33 -12.17 19.14
N ALA A 177 10.09 -12.50 18.76
CA ALA A 177 9.75 -13.82 18.21
C ALA A 177 10.48 -14.10 16.89
N ALA A 178 10.57 -13.08 16.01
CA ALA A 178 11.27 -13.19 14.72
C ALA A 178 12.80 -13.37 14.91
N GLU A 179 13.40 -12.74 15.90
CA GLU A 179 14.81 -12.94 16.27
C GLU A 179 15.10 -14.38 16.70
N GLN A 180 14.13 -15.05 17.28
CA GLN A 180 14.22 -16.45 17.69
C GLN A 180 13.78 -17.44 16.61
N GLY A 181 13.32 -16.95 15.45
CA GLY A 181 12.73 -17.78 14.39
C GLY A 181 11.38 -18.41 14.77
N LYS A 182 10.66 -17.85 15.75
CA LYS A 182 9.43 -18.39 16.36
C LYS A 182 8.22 -17.48 16.14
N VAL A 183 8.06 -16.92 14.95
CA VAL A 183 6.92 -16.07 14.62
C VAL A 183 5.63 -16.91 14.64
N GLY A 184 4.75 -16.63 15.58
CA GLY A 184 3.46 -17.30 15.75
C GLY A 184 2.29 -16.53 15.11
N ASP A 185 1.08 -17.11 15.24
CA ASP A 185 -0.16 -16.60 14.62
C ASP A 185 -0.57 -15.19 15.09
N GLY A 186 -0.15 -14.77 16.29
CA GLY A 186 -0.38 -13.40 16.77
C GLY A 186 0.42 -12.32 16.04
N CYS A 187 1.39 -12.73 15.20
CA CYS A 187 2.25 -11.83 14.43
C CYS A 187 1.81 -11.79 12.97
N ALA A 188 0.63 -11.23 12.72
CA ALA A 188 0.04 -11.16 11.39
C ALA A 188 0.40 -9.86 10.63
N TYR A 189 0.28 -9.92 9.30
CA TYR A 189 0.24 -8.73 8.46
C TYR A 189 -1.01 -7.90 8.81
N PRO A 190 -0.94 -6.55 8.86
CA PRO A 190 -2.10 -5.74 9.20
C PRO A 190 -3.24 -5.94 8.22
N ALA A 191 -4.45 -6.18 8.74
CA ALA A 191 -5.64 -6.24 7.89
C ALA A 191 -5.84 -4.91 7.14
N SER A 192 -6.30 -4.99 5.89
CA SER A 192 -6.59 -3.85 5.04
C SER A 192 -7.73 -4.17 4.09
N SER A 193 -8.63 -3.21 3.90
CA SER A 193 -9.64 -3.27 2.84
C SER A 193 -9.12 -2.73 1.49
N LEU A 194 -7.96 -2.03 1.49
CA LEU A 194 -7.38 -1.40 0.31
C LEU A 194 -6.94 -2.38 -0.78
N ASN A 195 -6.61 -3.61 -0.43
CA ASN A 195 -6.23 -4.65 -1.38
C ASN A 195 -7.40 -5.49 -1.89
N GLY A 196 -8.61 -5.25 -1.35
CA GLY A 196 -9.80 -6.02 -1.71
C GLY A 196 -9.61 -7.53 -1.47
N GLU A 197 -10.16 -8.35 -2.34
CA GLU A 197 -9.91 -9.80 -2.32
C GLU A 197 -8.49 -10.08 -2.86
N ILE A 198 -7.65 -10.67 -2.01
CA ILE A 198 -6.26 -10.99 -2.36
C ILE A 198 -6.15 -12.39 -2.96
N GLY A 199 -5.46 -12.50 -4.09
CA GLY A 199 -5.12 -13.78 -4.69
C GLY A 199 -4.01 -14.52 -3.93
N PRO A 200 -3.81 -15.82 -4.23
CA PRO A 200 -2.89 -16.67 -3.49
C PRO A 200 -1.44 -16.19 -3.51
N ALA A 201 -1.00 -15.52 -4.57
CA ALA A 201 0.35 -14.97 -4.66
C ALA A 201 0.59 -13.86 -3.64
N LEU A 202 -0.35 -12.89 -3.49
CA LEU A 202 -0.25 -11.83 -2.50
C LEU A 202 -0.39 -12.38 -1.08
N ALA A 203 -1.32 -13.29 -0.83
CA ALA A 203 -1.46 -13.95 0.46
C ALA A 203 -0.16 -14.65 0.89
N SER A 204 0.48 -15.36 -0.03
CA SER A 204 1.78 -16.00 0.20
C SER A 204 2.89 -14.98 0.47
N ALA A 205 2.93 -13.86 -0.27
CA ALA A 205 3.91 -12.80 -0.08
C ALA A 205 3.76 -12.12 1.30
N GLN A 206 2.52 -11.83 1.73
CA GLN A 206 2.23 -11.26 3.05
C GLN A 206 2.62 -12.24 4.18
N ALA A 207 2.29 -13.54 4.03
CA ALA A 207 2.67 -14.56 4.99
C ALA A 207 4.20 -14.74 5.07
N ALA A 208 4.90 -14.65 3.95
CA ALA A 208 6.36 -14.68 3.92
C ALA A 208 6.98 -13.43 4.55
N GLN A 209 6.35 -12.26 4.39
CA GLN A 209 6.85 -11.01 4.95
C GLN A 209 6.89 -11.01 6.46
N VAL A 210 5.83 -11.45 7.14
CA VAL A 210 5.76 -11.46 8.61
C VAL A 210 6.74 -12.43 9.26
N ARG A 211 7.36 -13.30 8.49
CA ARG A 211 8.44 -14.18 8.96
C ARG A 211 9.82 -13.53 8.95
N LYS A 212 9.95 -12.36 8.29
CA LYS A 212 11.23 -11.66 8.17
C LYS A 212 11.50 -10.75 9.36
N LEU A 213 12.66 -10.90 9.98
CA LEU A 213 13.15 -10.00 11.03
C LEU A 213 13.17 -8.53 10.55
N THR A 214 13.56 -8.31 9.30
CA THR A 214 13.66 -6.97 8.68
C THR A 214 12.31 -6.24 8.63
N TYR A 215 11.21 -6.97 8.43
CA TYR A 215 9.86 -6.44 8.46
C TYR A 215 9.50 -5.90 9.85
N TRP A 216 9.72 -6.69 10.89
CA TRP A 216 9.39 -6.29 12.25
C TRP A 216 10.27 -5.12 12.74
N LYS A 217 11.54 -5.09 12.34
CA LYS A 217 12.43 -3.93 12.60
C LYS A 217 11.90 -2.65 11.95
N ALA A 218 11.47 -2.72 10.70
CA ALA A 218 10.91 -1.56 10.00
C ALA A 218 9.59 -1.09 10.62
N ARG A 219 8.68 -2.04 10.92
CA ARG A 219 7.39 -1.74 11.53
C ARG A 219 7.52 -1.15 12.94
N ALA A 220 8.41 -1.71 13.77
CA ALA A 220 8.73 -1.14 15.08
C ALA A 220 9.28 0.27 14.95
N SER A 221 10.18 0.48 13.97
CA SER A 221 10.78 1.80 13.73
C SER A 221 9.77 2.86 13.29
N GLU A 222 8.75 2.53 12.47
CA GLU A 222 7.68 3.46 12.12
C GLU A 222 6.85 3.86 13.34
N LEU A 223 6.44 2.89 14.16
CA LEU A 223 5.62 3.15 15.35
C LEU A 223 6.41 3.90 16.45
N ASP A 224 7.64 3.53 16.69
CA ASP A 224 8.53 4.19 17.68
C ASP A 224 8.83 5.63 17.26
N SER A 225 9.01 5.87 15.95
CA SER A 225 9.29 7.20 15.41
C SER A 225 8.05 8.07 15.20
N LEU A 226 6.85 7.65 15.62
CA LEU A 226 5.60 8.31 15.25
C LEU A 226 5.48 9.73 15.82
N GLU A 227 5.91 9.96 17.07
CA GLU A 227 5.89 11.30 17.68
C GLU A 227 6.89 12.25 17.01
N ILE A 228 8.09 11.74 16.68
CA ILE A 228 9.10 12.49 15.93
C ILE A 228 8.54 12.85 14.53
N SER A 229 7.90 11.90 13.88
CA SER A 229 7.27 12.08 12.57
C SER A 229 6.17 13.14 12.61
N ALA A 230 5.29 13.09 13.61
CA ALA A 230 4.27 14.10 13.84
C ALA A 230 4.86 15.52 14.06
N GLY A 231 5.94 15.61 14.85
CA GLY A 231 6.68 16.86 15.04
C GLY A 231 7.29 17.41 13.74
N GLN A 232 7.83 16.53 12.90
CA GLN A 232 8.37 16.89 11.58
C GLN A 232 7.29 17.45 10.65
N VAL A 233 6.10 16.83 10.63
CA VAL A 233 4.95 17.27 9.84
C VAL A 233 4.43 18.62 10.33
N ARG A 234 4.22 18.79 11.63
CA ARG A 234 3.83 20.10 12.22
C ARG A 234 4.77 21.22 11.82
N THR A 235 6.08 20.97 11.87
CA THR A 235 7.11 21.95 11.50
C THR A 235 7.12 22.28 10.00
N ALA A 236 6.86 21.28 9.16
CA ALA A 236 6.88 21.42 7.71
C ALA A 236 5.58 22.00 7.13
N ARG A 237 4.48 21.92 7.88
CA ARG A 237 3.12 22.28 7.44
C ARG A 237 3.06 23.68 6.86
N LYS A 238 2.45 23.79 5.70
CA LYS A 238 2.17 25.03 4.98
C LYS A 238 0.83 24.90 4.25
N PRO A 239 0.11 25.98 3.99
CA PRO A 239 -1.08 25.92 3.14
C PRO A 239 -0.74 25.32 1.76
N PHE A 240 -1.58 24.46 1.25
CA PHE A 240 -1.43 23.89 -0.08
C PHE A 240 -1.84 24.83 -1.20
N GLY A 241 -2.50 25.97 -0.84
CA GLY A 241 -3.00 26.95 -1.81
C GLY A 241 -4.16 26.37 -2.60
N GLU A 242 -4.12 26.52 -3.92
CA GLU A 242 -5.17 26.04 -4.82
C GLU A 242 -4.99 24.56 -5.23
N MET A 243 -3.94 23.90 -4.75
CA MET A 243 -3.72 22.49 -5.04
C MET A 243 -4.90 21.65 -4.52
N PRO A 244 -5.55 20.82 -5.36
CA PRO A 244 -6.65 19.98 -4.91
C PRO A 244 -6.17 18.95 -3.89
N VAL A 245 -6.82 18.96 -2.72
CA VAL A 245 -6.65 17.96 -1.65
C VAL A 245 -8.02 17.35 -1.38
N VAL A 246 -8.10 16.02 -1.42
CA VAL A 246 -9.30 15.25 -1.11
C VAL A 246 -9.01 14.30 0.03
N GLU A 247 -9.79 14.37 1.11
CA GLU A 247 -9.73 13.38 2.20
C GLU A 247 -10.84 12.34 2.02
N VAL A 248 -10.48 11.07 2.17
CA VAL A 248 -11.37 9.91 2.17
C VAL A 248 -11.30 9.28 3.56
N SER A 249 -12.41 9.25 4.29
CA SER A 249 -12.43 8.79 5.68
C SER A 249 -12.39 7.27 5.82
N GLN A 250 -12.73 6.53 4.77
CA GLN A 250 -12.81 5.07 4.77
C GLN A 250 -11.86 4.46 3.74
N GLU A 251 -11.32 3.28 4.07
CA GLU A 251 -10.43 2.52 3.18
C GLU A 251 -11.24 1.69 2.15
N GLU A 252 -12.16 2.35 1.43
CA GLU A 252 -12.98 1.73 0.39
C GLU A 252 -12.33 1.92 -0.99
N PRO A 253 -11.89 0.86 -1.69
CA PRO A 253 -11.15 0.97 -2.95
C PRO A 253 -11.85 1.82 -4.01
N ALA A 254 -13.15 1.64 -4.21
CA ALA A 254 -13.93 2.40 -5.20
C ALA A 254 -14.02 3.89 -4.85
N ALA A 255 -14.21 4.24 -3.56
CA ALA A 255 -14.25 5.63 -3.11
C ALA A 255 -12.90 6.32 -3.28
N ILE A 256 -11.81 5.59 -3.02
CA ILE A 256 -10.45 6.10 -3.21
C ILE A 256 -10.14 6.32 -4.69
N ALA A 257 -10.45 5.35 -5.54
CA ALA A 257 -10.28 5.50 -6.98
C ALA A 257 -11.08 6.71 -7.50
N ALA A 258 -12.33 6.85 -7.09
CA ALA A 258 -13.17 8.02 -7.43
C ALA A 258 -12.54 9.35 -6.98
N ALA A 259 -11.98 9.42 -5.75
CA ALA A 259 -11.29 10.60 -5.25
C ALA A 259 -10.04 10.95 -6.07
N VAL A 260 -9.25 9.93 -6.47
CA VAL A 260 -8.10 10.13 -7.36
C VAL A 260 -8.56 10.66 -8.71
N LEU A 261 -9.60 10.08 -9.33
CA LEU A 261 -10.15 10.53 -10.60
C LEU A 261 -10.74 11.95 -10.51
N GLN A 262 -11.34 12.31 -9.37
CA GLN A 262 -11.80 13.68 -9.10
C GLN A 262 -10.62 14.67 -9.10
N VAL A 263 -9.51 14.33 -8.44
CA VAL A 263 -8.30 15.19 -8.46
C VAL A 263 -7.74 15.31 -9.87
N LEU A 264 -7.63 14.18 -10.61
CA LEU A 264 -7.16 14.19 -11.99
C LEU A 264 -8.05 15.04 -12.91
N GLY A 265 -9.37 14.99 -12.73
CA GLY A 265 -10.32 15.81 -13.50
C GLY A 265 -10.19 17.31 -13.23
N LYS A 266 -9.80 17.71 -12.01
CA LYS A 266 -9.51 19.13 -11.69
C LYS A 266 -8.21 19.64 -12.32
N LEU A 267 -7.27 18.75 -12.62
CA LEU A 267 -5.98 19.10 -13.21
C LEU A 267 -6.01 19.11 -14.75
N ASN A 268 -6.97 18.42 -15.35
CA ASN A 268 -7.19 18.34 -16.80
C ASN A 268 -8.67 18.65 -17.09
N PRO A 269 -9.11 19.93 -16.99
CA PRO A 269 -10.50 20.33 -17.20
C PRO A 269 -10.96 20.17 -18.66
#